data_3d6ba7668eee5461c803d41f13849c58
#
_entry.id   3d6ba7668eee5461c803d41f13849c58
#
_cell.length_a   1.000
_cell.length_b   1.000
_cell.length_c   1.000
_cell.angle_alpha   90.00
_cell.angle_beta   90.00
_cell.angle_gamma   90.00
#
_symmetry.space_group_name_H-M   'P 1'
#
loop_
_entity.id
_entity.type
_entity.pdbx_description
1 polymer ?
#
loop_
_entity_poly.entity_id
_entity_poly.type
_entity_poly.pdbx_seq_one_letter_code
_entity_poly.pdbx_strand_id
1 'polypeptide(L)'
;MRPITDKQLIRLVRSFRKGILGGRSSALMCAAVCWPLASLLELNGVRCEAVETELEHINHVWIKLADGRALDPTADQFGTLPDVYLGPPLAIHGVTA
;
A
#
# COMPACT_ATOMS: atom_id res chain seq x y z
N MET A 1 -16.04 -5.87 17.65
CA MET A 1 -14.88 -5.01 17.28
C MET A 1 -15.32 -3.99 16.24
N ARG A 2 -15.00 -2.74 16.48
CA ARG A 2 -15.32 -1.70 15.49
C ARG A 2 -14.40 -1.82 14.29
N PRO A 3 -14.94 -1.70 13.07
CA PRO A 3 -14.07 -1.64 11.88
C PRO A 3 -13.16 -0.42 11.96
N ILE A 4 -11.94 -0.60 11.46
CA ILE A 4 -10.98 0.49 11.38
C ILE A 4 -11.46 1.51 10.33
N THR A 5 -11.39 2.79 10.64
CA THR A 5 -11.75 3.85 9.70
C THR A 5 -10.62 4.04 8.68
N ASP A 6 -10.93 4.65 7.53
CA ASP A 6 -9.92 4.97 6.51
C ASP A 6 -8.81 5.84 7.10
N LYS A 7 -9.18 6.82 7.92
CA LYS A 7 -8.21 7.72 8.55
C LYS A 7 -7.28 6.96 9.50
N GLN A 8 -7.83 6.04 10.27
CA GLN A 8 -7.03 5.19 11.17
C GLN A 8 -6.14 4.24 10.38
N LEU A 9 -6.65 3.69 9.28
CA LEU A 9 -5.90 2.80 8.41
C LEU A 9 -4.70 3.52 7.80
N ILE A 10 -4.92 4.71 7.25
CA ILE A 10 -3.83 5.51 6.67
C ILE A 10 -2.77 5.84 7.73
N ARG A 11 -3.20 6.19 8.92
CA ARG A 11 -2.28 6.50 10.03
C ARG A 11 -1.45 5.29 10.43
N LEU A 12 -2.08 4.11 10.53
CA LEU A 12 -1.38 2.86 10.85
C LEU A 12 -0.35 2.53 9.78
N VAL A 13 -0.75 2.62 8.51
CA VAL A 13 0.12 2.30 7.37
C VAL A 13 1.29 3.29 7.29
N ARG A 14 1.03 4.57 7.51
CA ARG A 14 2.09 5.59 7.48
C ARG A 14 3.12 5.34 8.58
N SER A 15 2.66 5.01 9.77
CA SER A 15 3.55 4.67 10.89
C SER A 15 4.38 3.43 10.59
N PHE A 16 3.75 2.40 10.02
CA PHE A 16 4.43 1.15 9.66
C PHE A 16 5.50 1.40 8.58
N ARG A 17 5.14 2.11 7.51
CA ARG A 17 6.10 2.39 6.43
C ARG A 17 7.29 3.20 6.95
N LYS A 18 7.04 4.16 7.83
CA LYS A 18 8.10 4.98 8.43
C LYS A 18 9.09 4.12 9.19
N GLY A 19 8.61 3.13 9.94
CA GLY A 19 9.46 2.19 10.67
C GLY A 19 10.31 1.33 9.75
N ILE A 20 9.73 0.85 8.65
CA ILE A 20 10.44 0.02 7.67
C ILE A 20 11.46 0.85 6.88
N LEU A 21 11.08 2.01 6.40
CA LEU A 21 11.96 2.84 5.56
C LEU A 21 13.09 3.49 6.34
N GLY A 22 12.84 3.87 7.60
CA GLY A 22 13.86 4.46 8.46
C GLY A 22 14.51 5.70 7.87
N GLY A 23 13.75 6.54 7.18
CA GLY A 23 14.27 7.73 6.52
C GLY A 23 14.78 7.52 5.10
N ARG A 24 14.80 6.29 4.61
CA ARG A 24 15.18 5.99 3.22
C ARG A 24 14.03 6.33 2.27
N SER A 25 14.36 6.47 0.97
CA SER A 25 13.36 6.63 -0.07
C SER A 25 12.47 5.40 -0.18
N SER A 26 11.20 5.60 -0.57
CA SER A 26 10.28 4.49 -0.87
C SER A 26 10.59 3.80 -2.21
N ALA A 27 11.48 4.37 -3.03
CA ALA A 27 11.82 3.81 -4.33
C ALA A 27 12.31 2.36 -4.18
N LEU A 28 11.72 1.44 -4.95
CA LEU A 28 12.05 0.00 -4.97
C LEU A 28 11.81 -0.71 -3.63
N MET A 29 11.03 -0.12 -2.73
CA MET A 29 10.75 -0.69 -1.42
C MET A 29 9.35 -1.27 -1.28
N CYS A 30 8.58 -1.33 -2.38
CA CYS A 30 7.18 -1.73 -2.32
C CYS A 30 6.99 -3.14 -1.73
N ALA A 31 7.78 -4.11 -2.15
CA ALA A 31 7.68 -5.47 -1.62
C ALA A 31 8.08 -5.53 -0.14
N ALA A 32 9.16 -4.84 0.23
CA ALA A 32 9.66 -4.82 1.61
C ALA A 32 8.65 -4.22 2.58
N VAL A 33 7.82 -3.30 2.11
CA VAL A 33 6.76 -2.68 2.93
C VAL A 33 5.47 -3.50 2.87
N CYS A 34 5.02 -3.90 1.67
CA CYS A 34 3.70 -4.49 1.48
C CYS A 34 3.54 -5.89 2.04
N TRP A 35 4.53 -6.77 1.89
CA TRP A 35 4.39 -8.14 2.36
C TRP A 35 4.19 -8.22 3.88
N PRO A 36 5.05 -7.60 4.71
CA PRO A 36 4.81 -7.63 6.15
C PRO A 36 3.60 -6.79 6.57
N LEU A 37 3.29 -5.72 5.83
CA LEU A 37 2.13 -4.89 6.12
C LEU A 37 0.82 -5.67 5.95
N ALA A 38 0.69 -6.47 4.90
CA ALA A 38 -0.51 -7.27 4.67
C ALA A 38 -0.78 -8.20 5.86
N SER A 39 0.26 -8.82 6.39
CA SER A 39 0.12 -9.68 7.58
C SER A 39 -0.32 -8.90 8.81
N LEU A 40 0.26 -7.71 9.02
CA LEU A 40 -0.13 -6.84 10.13
C LEU A 40 -1.59 -6.41 10.02
N LEU A 41 -2.03 -6.05 8.82
CA LEU A 41 -3.40 -5.61 8.59
C LEU A 41 -4.40 -6.73 8.87
N GLU A 42 -4.10 -7.95 8.44
CA GLU A 42 -4.98 -9.10 8.73
C GLU A 42 -5.08 -9.37 10.23
N LEU A 43 -3.98 -9.23 10.96
CA LEU A 43 -3.99 -9.36 12.42
C LEU A 43 -4.86 -8.28 13.08
N ASN A 44 -5.07 -7.16 12.41
CA ASN A 44 -5.92 -6.07 12.88
C ASN A 44 -7.33 -6.10 12.30
N GLY A 45 -7.72 -7.22 11.70
CA GLY A 45 -9.07 -7.42 11.19
C GLY A 45 -9.35 -6.78 9.82
N VAL A 46 -8.30 -6.34 9.11
CA VAL A 46 -8.44 -5.76 7.78
C VAL A 46 -8.17 -6.84 6.74
N ARG A 47 -9.20 -7.26 6.00
CA ARG A 47 -9.05 -8.23 4.94
C ARG A 47 -8.38 -7.60 3.72
N CYS A 48 -7.27 -8.17 3.32
CA CYS A 48 -6.47 -7.64 2.21
C CYS A 48 -5.53 -8.70 1.67
N GLU A 49 -4.91 -8.38 0.54
CA GLU A 49 -3.82 -9.19 -0.02
C GLU A 49 -2.78 -8.29 -0.65
N ALA A 50 -1.51 -8.68 -0.55
CA ALA A 50 -0.45 -8.03 -1.29
C ALA A 50 -0.52 -8.54 -2.74
N VAL A 51 -0.52 -7.62 -3.69
CA VAL A 51 -0.65 -7.91 -5.11
C VAL A 51 0.54 -7.33 -5.85
N GLU A 52 1.10 -8.10 -6.77
CA GLU A 52 2.19 -7.63 -7.62
C GLU A 52 1.63 -7.30 -9.00
N THR A 53 1.90 -6.10 -9.47
CA THR A 53 1.51 -5.63 -10.79
C THR A 53 2.76 -5.44 -11.63
N GLU A 54 2.77 -6.03 -12.81
CA GLU A 54 3.86 -5.88 -13.77
C GLU A 54 3.66 -4.56 -14.54
N LEU A 55 4.61 -3.65 -14.39
CA LEU A 55 4.66 -2.39 -15.11
C LEU A 55 5.79 -2.44 -16.16
N GLU A 56 5.86 -1.43 -17.03
CA GLU A 56 6.77 -1.44 -18.17
C GLU A 56 8.23 -1.68 -17.77
N HIS A 57 8.70 -1.05 -16.69
CA HIS A 57 10.11 -1.11 -16.27
C HIS A 57 10.32 -1.72 -14.89
N ILE A 58 9.26 -2.05 -14.18
CA ILE A 58 9.35 -2.47 -12.77
C ILE A 58 8.07 -3.19 -12.37
N ASN A 59 8.19 -4.15 -11.47
CA ASN A 59 7.02 -4.74 -10.82
C ASN A 59 6.69 -3.92 -9.59
N HIS A 60 5.42 -3.64 -9.38
CA HIS A 60 4.95 -2.86 -8.25
C HIS A 60 4.06 -3.71 -7.35
N VAL A 61 4.39 -3.75 -6.06
CA VAL A 61 3.59 -4.45 -5.04
C VAL A 61 2.78 -3.43 -4.26
N TRP A 62 1.50 -3.70 -4.11
CA TRP A 62 0.56 -2.86 -3.38
C TRP A 62 -0.45 -3.74 -2.67
N ILE A 63 -1.32 -3.16 -1.87
CA ILE A 63 -2.30 -3.91 -1.10
C ILE A 63 -3.69 -3.70 -1.67
N LYS A 64 -4.36 -4.79 -2.00
CA LYS A 64 -5.74 -4.77 -2.44
C LYS A 64 -6.63 -5.10 -1.25
N LEU A 65 -7.52 -4.19 -0.90
CA LEU A 65 -8.50 -4.40 0.15
C LEU A 65 -9.66 -5.28 -0.35
N ALA A 66 -10.37 -5.89 0.58
CA ALA A 66 -11.50 -6.77 0.24
C ALA A 66 -12.60 -6.05 -0.54
N ASP A 67 -12.73 -4.73 -0.38
CA ASP A 67 -13.71 -3.91 -1.11
C ASP A 67 -13.21 -3.47 -2.50
N GLY A 68 -12.01 -3.90 -2.90
CA GLY A 68 -11.44 -3.60 -4.21
C GLY A 68 -10.58 -2.35 -4.28
N ARG A 69 -10.52 -1.56 -3.20
CA ARG A 69 -9.67 -0.36 -3.20
C ARG A 69 -8.20 -0.73 -3.10
N ALA A 70 -7.35 0.15 -3.63
CA ALA A 70 -5.91 0.04 -3.50
C ALA A 70 -5.44 0.78 -2.26
N LEU A 71 -4.60 0.11 -1.46
CA LEU A 71 -3.87 0.72 -0.36
C LEU A 71 -2.39 0.60 -0.73
N ASP A 72 -1.75 1.72 -1.01
CA ASP A 72 -0.39 1.73 -1.53
C ASP A 72 0.53 2.53 -0.62
N PRO A 73 1.35 1.85 0.19
CA PRO A 73 2.22 2.52 1.16
C PRO A 73 3.50 3.10 0.56
N THR A 74 3.73 2.90 -0.75
CA THR A 74 4.90 3.44 -1.45
C THR A 74 4.50 4.17 -2.73
N ALA A 75 3.27 4.69 -2.78
CA ALA A 75 2.77 5.37 -3.97
C ALA A 75 3.60 6.62 -4.33
N ASP A 76 4.23 7.25 -3.36
CA ASP A 76 5.04 8.44 -3.57
C ASP A 76 6.28 8.21 -4.43
N GLN A 77 6.67 6.95 -4.67
CA GLN A 77 7.74 6.66 -5.63
C GLN A 77 7.34 6.97 -7.08
N PHE A 78 6.06 7.19 -7.35
CA PHE A 78 5.52 7.49 -8.67
C PHE A 78 5.17 8.97 -8.83
N GLY A 79 5.97 9.87 -8.28
CA GLY A 79 5.84 11.31 -8.51
C GLY A 79 4.92 12.00 -7.50
N THR A 80 3.78 12.51 -7.97
CA THR A 80 2.93 13.42 -7.18
C THR A 80 1.93 12.73 -6.26
N LEU A 81 1.93 11.41 -6.18
CA LEU A 81 1.03 10.68 -5.30
C LEU A 81 1.43 10.85 -3.83
N PRO A 82 0.47 10.74 -2.91
CA PRO A 82 0.80 10.82 -1.48
C PRO A 82 1.65 9.63 -1.02
N ASP A 83 2.27 9.75 0.13
CA ASP A 83 3.07 8.69 0.73
C ASP A 83 2.27 7.40 0.97
N VAL A 84 1.01 7.54 1.36
CA VAL A 84 0.06 6.44 1.49
C VAL A 84 -1.15 6.78 0.65
N TYR A 85 -1.39 5.98 -0.39
CA TYR A 85 -2.57 6.14 -1.24
C TYR A 85 -3.64 5.14 -0.81
N LEU A 86 -4.87 5.62 -0.65
CA LEU A 86 -6.03 4.78 -0.38
C LEU A 86 -7.18 5.25 -1.27
N GLY A 87 -7.61 4.42 -2.19
CA GLY A 87 -8.68 4.79 -3.10
C GLY A 87 -8.81 3.80 -4.26
N PRO A 88 -9.53 4.18 -5.31
CA PRO A 88 -9.66 3.32 -6.48
C PRO A 88 -8.29 2.97 -7.07
N PRO A 89 -8.10 1.75 -7.57
CA PRO A 89 -6.83 1.39 -8.22
C PRO A 89 -6.52 2.32 -9.40
N LEU A 90 -5.25 2.64 -9.56
CA LEU A 90 -4.74 3.53 -10.60
C LEU A 90 -3.93 2.74 -11.64
N ALA A 91 -3.36 3.45 -12.62
CA ALA A 91 -2.50 2.81 -13.62
C ALA A 91 -1.33 2.05 -12.98
N ILE A 92 -0.74 2.59 -11.93
CA ILE A 92 0.34 1.90 -11.20
C ILE A 92 -0.12 0.62 -10.50
N HIS A 93 -1.43 0.41 -10.41
CA HIS A 93 -2.04 -0.80 -9.85
C HIS A 93 -2.60 -1.72 -10.94
N GLY A 94 -2.24 -1.47 -12.19
CA GLY A 94 -2.62 -2.32 -13.31
C GLY A 94 -3.96 -1.99 -13.95
N VAL A 95 -4.62 -0.92 -13.54
CA VAL A 95 -5.88 -0.50 -14.17
C VAL A 95 -5.58 0.31 -15.42
N THR A 96 -6.08 -0.15 -16.54
CA THR A 96 -5.99 0.59 -17.80
C THR A 96 -7.22 1.47 -17.98
N ALA A 97 -6.98 2.73 -18.31
CA ALA A 97 -8.07 3.69 -18.57
C ALA A 97 -8.83 3.33 -19.85
#